data_7d44c89e29ea8d393f689745a16fcc31
#
_entry.id   7d44c89e29ea8d393f689745a16fcc31
#
_cell.length_a   1.000
_cell.length_b   1.000
_cell.length_c   1.000
_cell.angle_alpha   90.00
_cell.angle_beta   90.00
_cell.angle_gamma   90.00
#
_symmetry.space_group_name_H-M   'P 1'
#
loop_
_entity.id
_entity.type
_entity.pdbx_description
1 polymer ?
#
loop_
_entity_poly.entity_id
_entity_poly.type
_entity_poly.pdbx_seq_one_letter_code
_entity_poly.pdbx_strand_id
1 'polypeptide(L)'
;LRKSFPFINKIDFFSIAQLGMIDFEKKYDVIISTALLPGYSGSYQLVSPLLLDDEINQLKNIFKEIGNKKKKTKTKVYSENEVVSHSYEEVLQFMDNVNELLERFFIKKIANEASQESIIRQVIECLPAKLILDRQEIEQQLIRRLNQTPFGIPGTSMALFHGATKGVKEPIFCIIDLEKETKVLGMDRIEIGLTRVLLMLAPENIEPIESQLLGKISSALIMNDLYTEIFRSGNEAIVYQLLSSLLIEEIIS
;
A
#
# COMPACT_ATOMS: atom_id res chain seq x y z
N LEU A 1 -0.99 -3.36 -13.76
CA LEU A 1 -1.09 -2.32 -14.82
C LEU A 1 -1.72 -2.88 -16.11
N ARG A 2 -1.16 -3.89 -16.79
CA ARG A 2 -1.70 -4.39 -18.08
C ARG A 2 -3.15 -4.86 -18.01
N LYS A 3 -3.60 -5.50 -16.91
CA LYS A 3 -4.99 -5.90 -16.73
C LYS A 3 -5.94 -4.72 -16.58
N SER A 4 -5.52 -3.69 -15.86
CA SER A 4 -6.32 -2.49 -15.57
C SER A 4 -6.31 -1.48 -16.72
N PHE A 5 -5.31 -1.56 -17.62
CA PHE A 5 -5.06 -0.63 -18.71
C PHE A 5 -4.71 -1.36 -20.00
N PRO A 6 -5.67 -2.03 -20.65
CA PRO A 6 -5.43 -2.85 -21.85
C PRO A 6 -4.98 -2.03 -23.09
N PHE A 7 -5.14 -0.71 -23.06
CA PHE A 7 -4.73 0.21 -24.12
C PHE A 7 -3.24 0.62 -24.06
N ILE A 8 -2.50 0.20 -23.01
CA ILE A 8 -1.06 0.48 -22.93
C ILE A 8 -0.32 -0.47 -23.88
N ASN A 9 0.27 0.09 -24.92
CA ASN A 9 0.99 -0.66 -25.95
C ASN A 9 2.32 -1.19 -25.44
N LYS A 10 3.06 -0.38 -24.66
CA LYS A 10 4.41 -0.71 -24.20
C LYS A 10 4.62 -0.27 -22.75
N ILE A 11 5.27 -1.14 -21.96
CA ILE A 11 5.73 -0.84 -20.62
C ILE A 11 7.20 -1.27 -20.56
N ASP A 12 8.07 -0.32 -20.29
CA ASP A 12 9.49 -0.57 -20.01
C ASP A 12 9.75 -0.34 -18.52
N PHE A 13 10.66 -1.11 -17.94
CA PHE A 13 11.03 -1.02 -16.53
C PHE A 13 12.47 -0.54 -16.43
N PHE A 14 12.72 0.38 -15.49
CA PHE A 14 14.04 0.96 -15.26
C PHE A 14 14.36 0.97 -13.76
N SER A 15 15.63 0.84 -13.43
CA SER A 15 16.11 1.11 -12.09
C SER A 15 16.40 2.62 -11.92
N ILE A 16 16.36 3.10 -10.68
CA ILE A 16 16.73 4.51 -10.36
C ILE A 16 18.14 4.85 -10.87
N ALA A 17 19.07 3.89 -10.87
CA ALA A 17 20.42 4.09 -11.38
C ALA A 17 20.49 4.45 -12.89
N GLN A 18 19.43 4.23 -13.64
CA GLN A 18 19.36 4.52 -15.08
C GLN A 18 18.76 5.89 -15.40
N LEU A 19 18.33 6.65 -14.37
CA LEU A 19 17.66 7.94 -14.58
C LEU A 19 18.49 8.97 -15.36
N GLY A 20 19.80 9.03 -15.14
CA GLY A 20 20.70 9.97 -15.85
C GLY A 20 21.07 9.57 -17.29
N MET A 21 20.66 8.38 -17.74
CA MET A 21 21.10 7.81 -19.03
C MET A 21 20.06 7.96 -20.14
N ILE A 22 18.82 8.30 -19.81
CA ILE A 22 17.69 8.26 -20.75
C ILE A 22 16.87 9.54 -20.63
N ASP A 23 16.54 10.15 -21.77
CA ASP A 23 15.56 11.25 -21.85
C ASP A 23 14.15 10.63 -21.83
N PHE A 24 13.62 10.42 -20.64
CA PHE A 24 12.35 9.74 -20.43
C PHE A 24 11.16 10.53 -20.98
N GLU A 25 11.18 11.87 -20.87
CA GLU A 25 10.07 12.73 -21.30
C GLU A 25 9.85 12.70 -22.81
N LYS A 26 10.93 12.53 -23.58
CA LYS A 26 10.81 12.39 -25.04
C LYS A 26 10.39 11.01 -25.49
N LYS A 27 10.58 9.99 -24.63
CA LYS A 27 10.45 8.60 -25.03
C LYS A 27 9.17 7.95 -24.54
N TYR A 28 8.57 8.47 -23.45
CA TYR A 28 7.42 7.87 -22.78
C TYR A 28 6.32 8.91 -22.55
N ASP A 29 5.08 8.48 -22.77
CA ASP A 29 3.90 9.33 -22.52
C ASP A 29 3.62 9.53 -21.03
N VAL A 30 4.01 8.55 -20.19
CA VAL A 30 3.84 8.57 -18.73
C VAL A 30 5.02 7.87 -18.08
N ILE A 31 5.51 8.46 -17.00
CA ILE A 31 6.49 7.86 -16.11
C ILE A 31 5.78 7.59 -14.79
N ILE A 32 5.89 6.36 -14.32
CA ILE A 32 5.33 5.93 -13.02
C ILE A 32 6.50 5.42 -12.18
N SER A 33 6.58 5.89 -10.94
CA SER A 33 7.59 5.43 -10.01
C SER A 33 6.94 4.93 -8.72
N THR A 34 7.56 3.93 -8.11
CA THR A 34 7.18 3.45 -6.77
C THR A 34 8.07 4.05 -5.68
N ALA A 35 9.00 4.92 -6.03
CA ALA A 35 9.88 5.66 -5.13
C ALA A 35 10.11 7.07 -5.65
N LEU A 36 10.50 7.99 -4.78
CA LEU A 36 10.97 9.30 -5.19
C LEU A 36 12.17 9.16 -6.12
N LEU A 37 12.25 10.01 -7.14
CA LEU A 37 13.31 9.99 -8.16
C LEU A 37 14.28 11.17 -7.93
N PRO A 38 15.34 11.00 -7.09
CA PRO A 38 16.29 12.06 -6.80
C PRO A 38 16.99 12.54 -8.06
N GLY A 39 17.07 13.86 -8.25
CA GLY A 39 17.74 14.45 -9.43
C GLY A 39 16.97 14.32 -10.75
N TYR A 40 15.72 13.87 -10.73
CA TYR A 40 14.87 13.82 -11.92
C TYR A 40 13.93 15.02 -11.94
N SER A 41 14.13 15.92 -12.90
CA SER A 41 13.36 17.16 -13.06
C SER A 41 12.07 17.02 -13.89
N GLY A 42 11.84 15.84 -14.46
CA GLY A 42 10.66 15.55 -15.29
C GLY A 42 9.43 15.17 -14.47
N SER A 43 8.28 15.20 -15.14
CA SER A 43 7.00 14.80 -14.51
C SER A 43 6.89 13.29 -14.38
N TYR A 44 6.55 12.79 -13.20
CA TYR A 44 6.24 11.37 -12.98
C TYR A 44 5.10 11.23 -11.99
N GLN A 45 4.44 10.07 -12.02
CA GLN A 45 3.40 9.70 -11.07
C GLN A 45 4.00 8.76 -10.03
N LEU A 46 4.02 9.20 -8.78
CA LEU A 46 4.37 8.34 -7.65
C LEU A 46 3.17 7.46 -7.32
N VAL A 47 3.40 6.17 -7.15
CA VAL A 47 2.39 5.19 -6.75
C VAL A 47 3.00 4.21 -5.76
N SER A 48 2.17 3.61 -4.91
CA SER A 48 2.64 2.53 -4.06
C SER A 48 3.01 1.29 -4.89
N PRO A 49 3.94 0.44 -4.44
CA PRO A 49 4.27 -0.82 -5.11
C PRO A 49 3.07 -1.74 -5.28
N LEU A 50 2.06 -1.61 -4.43
CA LEU A 50 0.84 -2.43 -4.44
C LEU A 50 -0.25 -1.90 -5.35
N LEU A 51 -0.14 -0.67 -5.86
CA LEU A 51 -1.14 -0.05 -6.72
C LEU A 51 -2.56 -0.21 -6.13
N LEU A 52 -2.85 0.54 -5.09
CA LEU A 52 -4.16 0.58 -4.46
C LEU A 52 -5.24 1.07 -5.46
N ASP A 53 -6.50 0.72 -5.21
CA ASP A 53 -7.58 1.02 -6.15
C ASP A 53 -7.73 2.52 -6.45
N ASP A 54 -7.46 3.37 -5.47
CA ASP A 54 -7.45 4.83 -5.64
C ASP A 54 -6.33 5.29 -6.57
N GLU A 55 -5.14 4.70 -6.45
CA GLU A 55 -4.02 4.98 -7.34
C GLU A 55 -4.31 4.48 -8.75
N ILE A 56 -4.98 3.33 -8.90
CA ILE A 56 -5.47 2.83 -10.19
C ILE A 56 -6.48 3.82 -10.78
N ASN A 57 -7.38 4.40 -9.98
CA ASN A 57 -8.35 5.38 -10.44
C ASN A 57 -7.69 6.71 -10.80
N GLN A 58 -6.71 7.16 -10.04
CA GLN A 58 -5.88 8.33 -10.38
C GLN A 58 -5.15 8.11 -11.71
N LEU A 59 -4.51 6.96 -11.89
CA LEU A 59 -3.86 6.61 -13.15
C LEU A 59 -4.85 6.57 -14.33
N LYS A 60 -6.08 6.05 -14.12
CA LYS A 60 -7.13 6.10 -15.16
C LYS A 60 -7.46 7.52 -15.58
N ASN A 61 -7.51 8.45 -14.63
CA ASN A 61 -7.78 9.86 -14.94
C ASN A 61 -6.61 10.49 -15.71
N ILE A 62 -5.38 10.25 -15.29
CA ILE A 62 -4.17 10.70 -15.98
C ILE A 62 -4.13 10.18 -17.42
N PHE A 63 -4.37 8.88 -17.61
CA PHE A 63 -4.39 8.29 -18.95
C PHE A 63 -5.52 8.83 -19.82
N LYS A 64 -6.72 9.09 -19.25
CA LYS A 64 -7.81 9.77 -19.97
C LYS A 64 -7.42 11.18 -20.40
N GLU A 65 -6.75 11.92 -19.52
CA GLU A 65 -6.28 13.27 -19.84
C GLU A 65 -5.21 13.27 -20.92
N ILE A 66 -4.28 12.32 -20.91
CA ILE A 66 -3.26 12.18 -21.94
C ILE A 66 -3.90 11.80 -23.28
N GLY A 67 -4.86 10.89 -23.28
CA GLY A 67 -5.65 10.55 -24.48
C GLY A 67 -6.42 11.75 -25.04
N ASN A 68 -6.83 12.69 -24.21
CA ASN A 68 -7.51 13.92 -24.59
C ASN A 68 -6.57 15.11 -24.83
N LYS A 69 -5.30 15.04 -24.41
CA LYS A 69 -4.30 16.10 -24.56
C LYS A 69 -3.59 16.07 -25.92
N LYS A 70 -4.34 16.37 -26.96
CA LYS A 70 -3.85 17.32 -27.99
C LYS A 70 -4.04 18.77 -27.57
N LYS A 71 -4.47 19.11 -26.36
CA LYS A 71 -4.62 20.50 -25.84
C LYS A 71 -4.13 20.61 -24.40
N LYS A 72 -3.15 21.51 -24.22
CA LYS A 72 -2.49 21.96 -22.99
C LYS A 72 -3.35 21.98 -21.73
N THR A 73 -2.90 21.32 -20.66
CA THR A 73 -3.19 21.77 -19.29
C THR A 73 -2.06 21.31 -18.34
N LYS A 74 -1.68 22.19 -17.43
CA LYS A 74 -0.56 22.02 -16.48
C LYS A 74 -0.87 20.93 -15.46
N THR A 75 -0.09 19.89 -15.43
CA THR A 75 0.00 18.94 -14.32
C THR A 75 0.87 19.57 -13.24
N LYS A 76 0.54 19.38 -11.96
CA LYS A 76 1.40 19.83 -10.86
C LYS A 76 2.77 19.17 -11.02
N VAL A 77 3.76 19.98 -11.29
CA VAL A 77 5.17 19.61 -11.34
C VAL A 77 5.68 19.71 -9.91
N TYR A 78 6.11 18.61 -9.33
CA TYR A 78 6.93 18.69 -8.12
C TYR A 78 8.34 19.07 -8.57
N SER A 79 8.75 20.32 -8.37
CA SER A 79 10.12 20.76 -8.59
C SER A 79 10.91 20.60 -7.29
N GLU A 80 12.12 20.06 -7.40
CA GLU A 80 13.04 19.80 -6.28
C GLU A 80 13.47 21.01 -5.44
N ASN A 81 12.97 22.21 -5.72
CA ASN A 81 13.36 23.44 -5.03
C ASN A 81 12.31 24.07 -4.12
N GLU A 82 11.17 23.43 -3.94
CA GLU A 82 10.33 23.76 -2.80
C GLU A 82 10.83 22.92 -1.61
N VAL A 83 11.62 23.49 -0.74
CA VAL A 83 11.63 23.10 0.66
C VAL A 83 10.17 23.23 1.08
N VAL A 84 9.47 22.10 1.12
CA VAL A 84 8.10 22.05 1.63
C VAL A 84 8.21 22.36 3.11
N SER A 85 8.14 23.66 3.43
CA SER A 85 7.95 24.09 4.81
C SER A 85 6.51 23.73 5.16
N HIS A 86 6.30 22.53 5.70
CA HIS A 86 5.02 22.19 6.29
C HIS A 86 4.70 23.24 7.35
N SER A 87 3.49 23.77 7.33
CA SER A 87 3.03 24.62 8.40
C SER A 87 3.02 23.84 9.72
N TYR A 88 3.14 24.52 10.83
CA TYR A 88 3.07 23.87 12.14
C TYR A 88 1.77 23.05 12.31
N GLU A 89 0.66 23.56 11.78
CA GLU A 89 -0.63 22.86 11.80
C GLU A 89 -0.63 21.58 10.95
N GLU A 90 0.00 21.59 9.77
CA GLU A 90 0.13 20.40 8.93
C GLU A 90 0.97 19.30 9.62
N VAL A 91 2.06 19.70 10.29
CA VAL A 91 2.88 18.77 11.06
C VAL A 91 2.09 18.17 12.22
N LEU A 92 1.34 18.97 12.96
CA LEU A 92 0.48 18.46 14.05
C LEU A 92 -0.57 17.50 13.52
N GLN A 93 -1.29 17.86 12.47
CA GLN A 93 -2.30 16.99 11.87
C GLN A 93 -1.69 15.67 11.40
N PHE A 94 -0.52 15.71 10.79
CA PHE A 94 0.19 14.50 10.38
C PHE A 94 0.54 13.62 11.58
N MET A 95 1.09 14.22 12.65
CA MET A 95 1.43 13.48 13.88
C MET A 95 0.21 12.86 14.55
N ASP A 96 -0.92 13.55 14.53
CA ASP A 96 -2.19 13.01 15.06
C ASP A 96 -2.61 11.76 14.26
N ASN A 97 -2.57 11.81 12.93
CA ASN A 97 -2.87 10.64 12.10
C ASN A 97 -1.90 9.48 12.33
N VAL A 98 -0.58 9.76 12.51
CA VAL A 98 0.41 8.73 12.85
C VAL A 98 0.07 8.08 14.19
N ASN A 99 -0.19 8.89 15.22
CA ASN A 99 -0.52 8.40 16.55
C ASN A 99 -1.79 7.54 16.52
N GLU A 100 -2.85 8.01 15.87
CA GLU A 100 -4.09 7.27 15.74
C GLU A 100 -3.92 5.93 15.04
N LEU A 101 -3.12 5.87 13.97
CA LEU A 101 -2.84 4.62 13.27
C LEU A 101 -2.03 3.65 14.15
N LEU A 102 -1.03 4.17 14.88
CA LEU A 102 -0.21 3.39 15.81
C LEU A 102 -1.00 2.88 17.03
N GLU A 103 -1.94 3.67 17.58
CA GLU A 103 -2.82 3.26 18.67
C GLU A 103 -3.78 2.13 18.27
N ARG A 104 -4.09 2.01 16.98
CA ARG A 104 -4.92 0.93 16.42
C ARG A 104 -4.12 -0.30 16.04
N PHE A 105 -2.78 -0.22 16.05
CA PHE A 105 -1.92 -1.35 15.74
C PHE A 105 -1.95 -2.41 16.86
N PHE A 106 -2.03 -3.67 16.49
CA PHE A 106 -1.90 -4.81 17.39
C PHE A 106 -1.42 -6.05 16.66
N ILE A 107 -0.87 -6.98 17.40
CA ILE A 107 -0.59 -8.35 16.93
C ILE A 107 -1.48 -9.31 17.72
N LYS A 108 -2.18 -10.22 17.04
CA LYS A 108 -3.06 -11.21 17.64
C LYS A 108 -2.84 -12.58 17.04
N LYS A 109 -2.89 -13.63 17.86
CA LYS A 109 -2.85 -15.01 17.37
C LYS A 109 -4.25 -15.60 17.36
N ILE A 110 -4.58 -16.35 16.29
CA ILE A 110 -5.85 -17.04 16.14
C ILE A 110 -5.66 -18.53 15.84
N ALA A 111 -6.58 -19.34 16.35
CA ALA A 111 -6.79 -20.69 15.86
C ALA A 111 -7.53 -20.63 14.54
N ASN A 112 -6.89 -21.06 13.44
CA ASN A 112 -7.46 -20.95 12.11
C ASN A 112 -7.85 -22.30 11.51
N GLU A 113 -8.84 -22.26 10.63
CA GLU A 113 -9.20 -23.36 9.73
C GLU A 113 -8.37 -23.29 8.43
N ALA A 114 -8.39 -24.37 7.66
CA ALA A 114 -7.51 -24.51 6.49
C ALA A 114 -8.00 -23.74 5.23
N SER A 115 -9.17 -23.10 5.24
CA SER A 115 -9.66 -22.37 4.05
C SER A 115 -9.32 -20.88 4.11
N GLN A 116 -8.98 -20.29 2.97
CA GLN A 116 -8.65 -18.87 2.88
C GLN A 116 -9.85 -17.98 3.26
N GLU A 117 -11.06 -18.33 2.86
CA GLU A 117 -12.26 -17.59 3.22
C GLU A 117 -12.53 -17.64 4.73
N SER A 118 -12.28 -18.79 5.37
CA SER A 118 -12.39 -18.90 6.83
C SER A 118 -11.37 -18.01 7.54
N ILE A 119 -10.13 -17.97 7.04
CA ILE A 119 -9.10 -17.06 7.58
C ILE A 119 -9.54 -15.60 7.44
N ILE A 120 -10.09 -15.18 6.29
CA ILE A 120 -10.59 -13.81 6.10
C ILE A 120 -11.63 -13.47 7.17
N ARG A 121 -12.64 -14.35 7.40
CA ARG A 121 -13.67 -14.12 8.42
C ARG A 121 -13.08 -13.99 9.82
N GLN A 122 -12.21 -14.93 10.20
CA GLN A 122 -11.58 -14.95 11.52
C GLN A 122 -10.68 -13.73 11.75
N VAL A 123 -9.97 -13.27 10.74
CA VAL A 123 -9.17 -12.04 10.78
C VAL A 123 -10.06 -10.81 11.00
N ILE A 124 -11.20 -10.72 10.30
CA ILE A 124 -12.18 -9.63 10.47
C ILE A 124 -12.80 -9.65 11.88
N GLU A 125 -13.04 -10.84 12.46
CA GLU A 125 -13.55 -10.96 13.83
C GLU A 125 -12.57 -10.42 14.89
N CYS A 126 -11.27 -10.39 14.58
CA CYS A 126 -10.25 -9.83 15.47
C CYS A 126 -10.29 -8.31 15.57
N LEU A 127 -10.90 -7.65 14.60
CA LEU A 127 -10.92 -6.19 14.53
C LEU A 127 -11.77 -5.57 15.65
N PRO A 128 -11.33 -4.45 16.25
CA PRO A 128 -12.09 -3.74 17.27
C PRO A 128 -13.46 -3.31 16.76
N ALA A 129 -14.53 -3.67 17.48
CA ALA A 129 -15.91 -3.40 17.07
C ALA A 129 -16.18 -1.91 16.81
N LYS A 130 -15.51 -1.01 17.54
CA LYS A 130 -15.65 0.45 17.39
C LYS A 130 -15.21 0.98 16.02
N LEU A 131 -14.37 0.24 15.29
CA LEU A 131 -13.82 0.61 13.97
C LEU A 131 -14.61 0.00 12.82
N ILE A 132 -15.53 -0.92 13.10
CA ILE A 132 -16.26 -1.68 12.09
C ILE A 132 -17.64 -1.09 11.90
N LEU A 133 -17.99 -0.81 10.66
CA LEU A 133 -19.31 -0.41 10.22
C LEU A 133 -20.10 -1.61 9.67
N ASP A 134 -19.45 -2.44 8.84
CA ASP A 134 -20.06 -3.62 8.23
C ASP A 134 -19.03 -4.71 7.97
N ARG A 135 -19.13 -5.83 8.73
CA ARG A 135 -18.23 -7.00 8.57
C ARG A 135 -18.43 -7.73 7.25
N GLN A 136 -19.65 -7.80 6.76
CA GLN A 136 -19.97 -8.49 5.52
C GLN A 136 -19.37 -7.74 4.32
N GLU A 137 -19.42 -6.42 4.33
CA GLU A 137 -18.80 -5.60 3.28
C GLU A 137 -17.29 -5.77 3.27
N ILE A 138 -16.62 -5.82 4.43
CA ILE A 138 -15.18 -6.09 4.52
C ILE A 138 -14.86 -7.47 3.93
N GLU A 139 -15.60 -8.51 4.33
CA GLU A 139 -15.43 -9.87 3.84
C GLU A 139 -15.56 -9.95 2.33
N GLN A 140 -16.64 -9.39 1.78
CA GLN A 140 -16.89 -9.39 0.34
C GLN A 140 -15.80 -8.66 -0.44
N GLN A 141 -15.31 -7.54 0.09
CA GLN A 141 -14.24 -6.77 -0.53
C GLN A 141 -12.93 -7.56 -0.56
N LEU A 142 -12.53 -8.17 0.56
CA LEU A 142 -11.31 -8.98 0.62
C LEU A 142 -11.40 -10.23 -0.27
N ILE A 143 -12.55 -10.92 -0.30
CA ILE A 143 -12.76 -12.06 -1.20
C ILE A 143 -12.70 -11.63 -2.67
N ARG A 144 -13.32 -10.50 -3.04
CA ARG A 144 -13.23 -9.95 -4.40
C ARG A 144 -11.77 -9.70 -4.81
N ARG A 145 -10.97 -9.13 -3.91
CA ARG A 145 -9.55 -8.87 -4.19
C ARG A 145 -8.73 -10.14 -4.26
N LEU A 146 -8.96 -11.10 -3.38
CA LEU A 146 -8.30 -12.41 -3.42
C LEU A 146 -8.52 -13.12 -4.77
N ASN A 147 -9.73 -13.04 -5.31
CA ASN A 147 -10.07 -13.60 -6.61
C ASN A 147 -9.39 -12.88 -7.80
N GLN A 148 -8.99 -11.62 -7.61
CA GLN A 148 -8.28 -10.85 -8.62
C GLN A 148 -6.76 -11.04 -8.56
N THR A 149 -6.20 -11.03 -7.34
CA THR A 149 -4.75 -11.09 -7.12
C THR A 149 -4.46 -11.86 -5.84
N PRO A 150 -3.57 -12.85 -5.87
CA PRO A 150 -3.14 -13.55 -4.67
C PRO A 150 -2.52 -12.59 -3.65
N PHE A 151 -2.68 -12.89 -2.36
CA PHE A 151 -2.24 -12.03 -1.25
C PHE A 151 -0.87 -12.39 -0.67
N GLY A 152 -0.35 -13.60 -0.97
CA GLY A 152 0.90 -14.07 -0.41
C GLY A 152 2.10 -13.24 -0.86
N ILE A 153 2.97 -12.84 0.08
CA ILE A 153 4.20 -12.11 -0.20
C ILE A 153 5.28 -13.13 -0.61
N PRO A 154 5.84 -13.05 -1.83
CA PRO A 154 6.82 -14.01 -2.32
C PRO A 154 8.03 -14.15 -1.39
N GLY A 155 8.52 -15.38 -1.24
CA GLY A 155 9.68 -15.68 -0.40
C GLY A 155 9.45 -15.56 1.10
N THR A 156 8.19 -15.40 1.53
CA THR A 156 7.82 -15.29 2.95
C THR A 156 6.71 -16.26 3.33
N SER A 157 6.40 -16.34 4.62
CA SER A 157 5.21 -17.01 5.15
C SER A 157 4.09 -16.02 5.49
N MET A 158 4.10 -14.84 4.86
CA MET A 158 3.17 -13.75 5.13
C MET A 158 2.25 -13.49 3.94
N ALA A 159 1.06 -12.95 4.22
CA ALA A 159 0.17 -12.42 3.20
C ALA A 159 -0.32 -11.03 3.61
N LEU A 160 -0.47 -10.12 2.63
CA LEU A 160 -1.02 -8.80 2.84
C LEU A 160 -2.48 -8.76 2.38
N PHE A 161 -3.39 -8.85 3.34
CA PHE A 161 -4.83 -8.64 3.12
C PHE A 161 -5.10 -7.14 3.19
N HIS A 162 -5.46 -6.54 2.07
CA HIS A 162 -5.63 -5.09 2.01
C HIS A 162 -6.80 -4.68 1.12
N GLY A 163 -7.39 -3.55 1.44
CA GLY A 163 -8.47 -2.98 0.63
C GLY A 163 -9.11 -1.74 1.23
N ALA A 164 -9.68 -0.91 0.35
CA ALA A 164 -10.59 0.15 0.73
C ALA A 164 -12.03 -0.40 0.75
N THR A 165 -12.81 -0.05 1.78
CA THR A 165 -14.17 -0.58 2.00
C THR A 165 -15.01 0.38 2.82
N LYS A 166 -16.33 0.38 2.59
CA LYS A 166 -17.30 1.07 3.45
C LYS A 166 -17.50 0.39 4.80
N GLY A 167 -16.94 -0.81 4.95
CA GLY A 167 -17.09 -1.60 6.17
C GLY A 167 -16.24 -1.13 7.34
N VAL A 168 -15.26 -0.23 7.15
CA VAL A 168 -14.44 0.34 8.22
C VAL A 168 -14.62 1.85 8.32
N LYS A 169 -14.50 2.35 9.56
CA LYS A 169 -14.65 3.76 9.86
C LYS A 169 -13.35 4.54 9.65
N GLU A 170 -12.23 3.93 9.96
CA GLU A 170 -10.91 4.55 10.01
C GLU A 170 -9.85 3.56 9.51
N PRO A 171 -8.68 4.03 9.06
CA PRO A 171 -7.59 3.15 8.62
C PRO A 171 -7.12 2.24 9.75
N ILE A 172 -6.85 0.99 9.40
CA ILE A 172 -6.38 -0.05 10.32
C ILE A 172 -5.21 -0.77 9.68
N PHE A 173 -4.13 -0.93 10.46
CA PHE A 173 -3.08 -1.88 10.18
C PHE A 173 -2.88 -2.77 11.40
N CYS A 174 -2.91 -4.10 11.20
CA CYS A 174 -2.66 -5.06 12.27
C CYS A 174 -2.07 -6.35 11.71
N ILE A 175 -1.54 -7.18 12.60
CA ILE A 175 -0.93 -8.45 12.27
C ILE A 175 -1.69 -9.57 12.97
N ILE A 176 -2.02 -10.63 12.23
CA ILE A 176 -2.70 -11.80 12.76
C ILE A 176 -1.85 -13.05 12.51
N ASP A 177 -1.40 -13.66 13.59
CA ASP A 177 -0.68 -14.92 13.52
C ASP A 177 -1.65 -16.11 13.47
N LEU A 178 -1.38 -17.01 12.55
CA LEU A 178 -2.15 -18.24 12.39
C LEU A 178 -1.51 -19.37 13.21
N GLU A 179 -2.32 -20.10 13.95
CA GLU A 179 -1.83 -21.25 14.73
C GLU A 179 -1.40 -22.39 13.80
N LYS A 180 -2.10 -22.57 12.68
CA LYS A 180 -1.82 -23.60 11.69
C LYS A 180 -1.41 -22.97 10.37
N GLU A 181 -0.31 -23.47 9.78
CA GLU A 181 0.09 -23.11 8.43
C GLU A 181 -1.01 -23.46 7.42
N THR A 182 -1.30 -22.51 6.53
CA THR A 182 -2.27 -22.70 5.47
C THR A 182 -1.64 -22.38 4.12
N LYS A 183 -1.83 -23.25 3.13
CA LYS A 183 -1.32 -23.05 1.78
C LYS A 183 -2.11 -21.97 1.05
N VAL A 184 -1.40 -20.98 0.54
CA VAL A 184 -1.97 -19.88 -0.25
C VAL A 184 -1.07 -19.56 -1.45
N LEU A 185 -1.63 -18.94 -2.49
CA LEU A 185 -0.83 -18.47 -3.62
C LEU A 185 -0.14 -17.14 -3.27
N GLY A 186 1.14 -17.06 -3.58
CA GLY A 186 1.90 -15.82 -3.60
C GLY A 186 1.53 -14.92 -4.79
N MET A 187 1.88 -13.64 -4.71
CA MET A 187 1.70 -12.66 -5.81
C MET A 187 2.46 -13.08 -7.09
N ASP A 188 3.50 -13.89 -6.95
CA ASP A 188 4.27 -14.54 -8.03
C ASP A 188 3.62 -15.84 -8.54
N ARG A 189 2.47 -16.24 -7.96
CA ARG A 189 1.74 -17.49 -8.21
C ARG A 189 2.47 -18.75 -7.75
N ILE A 190 3.46 -18.62 -6.88
CA ILE A 190 4.09 -19.76 -6.20
C ILE A 190 3.33 -20.00 -4.90
N GLU A 191 3.11 -21.26 -4.54
CA GLU A 191 2.46 -21.62 -3.27
C GLU A 191 3.38 -21.33 -2.10
N ILE A 192 2.86 -20.66 -1.07
CA ILE A 192 3.55 -20.39 0.19
C ILE A 192 2.76 -20.96 1.38
N GLY A 193 3.47 -21.32 2.44
CA GLY A 193 2.88 -21.70 3.71
C GLY A 193 2.59 -20.45 4.56
N LEU A 194 1.34 -19.99 4.57
CA LEU A 194 0.91 -18.81 5.31
C LEU A 194 0.84 -19.10 6.80
N THR A 195 1.59 -18.34 7.59
CA THR A 195 1.54 -18.35 9.07
C THR A 195 1.20 -16.99 9.67
N ARG A 196 1.20 -15.93 8.84
CA ARG A 196 0.94 -14.56 9.29
C ARG A 196 0.20 -13.74 8.25
N VAL A 197 -0.87 -13.10 8.67
CA VAL A 197 -1.64 -12.13 7.88
C VAL A 197 -1.30 -10.72 8.35
N LEU A 198 -0.89 -9.88 7.42
CA LEU A 198 -0.80 -8.44 7.57
C LEU A 198 -2.11 -7.88 7.03
N LEU A 199 -2.95 -7.30 7.89
CA LEU A 199 -4.23 -6.74 7.47
C LEU A 199 -4.13 -5.23 7.41
N MET A 200 -4.47 -4.67 6.26
CA MET A 200 -4.52 -3.23 6.02
C MET A 200 -5.86 -2.86 5.39
N LEU A 201 -6.69 -2.15 6.12
CA LEU A 201 -7.99 -1.69 5.65
C LEU A 201 -8.10 -0.18 5.75
N ALA A 202 -8.81 0.42 4.81
CA ALA A 202 -9.08 1.84 4.77
C ALA A 202 -10.54 2.11 4.42
N PRO A 203 -11.12 3.23 4.86
CA PRO A 203 -12.38 3.72 4.31
C PRO A 203 -12.27 4.01 2.82
N GLU A 204 -13.38 3.92 2.06
CA GLU A 204 -13.35 4.31 0.63
C GLU A 204 -12.99 5.79 0.43
N ASN A 205 -13.35 6.64 1.36
CA ASN A 205 -13.04 8.07 1.35
C ASN A 205 -11.92 8.38 2.36
N ILE A 206 -10.78 7.72 2.19
CA ILE A 206 -9.60 7.93 3.05
C ILE A 206 -8.97 9.30 2.79
N GLU A 207 -8.52 9.97 3.86
CA GLU A 207 -7.77 11.22 3.76
C GLU A 207 -6.40 11.02 3.09
N PRO A 208 -5.89 12.01 2.33
CA PRO A 208 -4.61 11.88 1.64
C PRO A 208 -3.45 11.48 2.54
N ILE A 209 -3.38 12.05 3.75
CA ILE A 209 -2.34 11.75 4.74
C ILE A 209 -2.42 10.28 5.18
N GLU A 210 -3.61 9.81 5.53
CA GLU A 210 -3.83 8.42 5.96
C GLU A 210 -3.47 7.43 4.83
N SER A 211 -3.83 7.75 3.58
CA SER A 211 -3.46 6.96 2.40
C SER A 211 -1.93 6.89 2.23
N GLN A 212 -1.23 8.00 2.44
CA GLN A 212 0.22 8.09 2.39
C GLN A 212 0.87 7.21 3.47
N LEU A 213 0.36 7.25 4.71
CA LEU A 213 0.85 6.42 5.82
C LEU A 213 0.70 4.92 5.52
N LEU A 214 -0.46 4.48 5.03
CA LEU A 214 -0.66 3.08 4.64
C LEU A 214 0.22 2.69 3.44
N GLY A 215 0.41 3.59 2.49
CA GLY A 215 1.32 3.40 1.36
C GLY A 215 2.77 3.19 1.82
N LYS A 216 3.23 3.95 2.83
CA LYS A 216 4.57 3.79 3.40
C LYS A 216 4.77 2.42 4.05
N ILE A 217 3.78 1.95 4.82
CA ILE A 217 3.81 0.60 5.40
C ILE A 217 3.89 -0.47 4.30
N SER A 218 3.06 -0.36 3.26
CA SER A 218 3.07 -1.29 2.13
C SER A 218 4.41 -1.35 1.42
N SER A 219 5.02 -0.18 1.19
CA SER A 219 6.32 -0.07 0.54
C SER A 219 7.41 -0.73 1.37
N ALA A 220 7.41 -0.50 2.68
CA ALA A 220 8.37 -1.09 3.62
C ALA A 220 8.34 -2.62 3.61
N LEU A 221 7.17 -3.22 3.43
CA LEU A 221 7.01 -4.68 3.36
C LEU A 221 7.69 -5.34 2.15
N ILE A 222 7.96 -4.60 1.09
CA ILE A 222 8.44 -5.13 -0.19
C ILE A 222 9.85 -4.67 -0.52
N MET A 223 10.23 -3.48 -0.07
CA MET A 223 11.47 -2.82 -0.54
C MET A 223 12.70 -3.13 0.31
N ASN A 224 12.55 -3.73 1.49
CA ASN A 224 13.66 -3.90 2.41
C ASN A 224 13.57 -5.25 3.15
N ASP A 225 14.53 -6.12 2.88
CA ASP A 225 14.60 -7.46 3.50
C ASP A 225 14.64 -7.39 5.05
N LEU A 226 15.32 -6.38 5.61
CA LEU A 226 15.36 -6.20 7.06
C LEU A 226 13.97 -5.89 7.63
N TYR A 227 13.20 -5.03 6.96
CA TYR A 227 11.84 -4.69 7.40
C TYR A 227 10.91 -5.90 7.27
N THR A 228 11.04 -6.65 6.19
CA THR A 228 10.31 -7.92 6.00
C THR A 228 10.61 -8.88 7.15
N GLU A 229 11.87 -9.03 7.58
CA GLU A 229 12.26 -9.85 8.73
C GLU A 229 11.67 -9.34 10.05
N ILE A 230 11.62 -8.03 10.26
CA ILE A 230 10.99 -7.44 11.45
C ILE A 230 9.50 -7.76 11.48
N PHE A 231 8.78 -7.58 10.37
CA PHE A 231 7.37 -7.96 10.28
C PHE A 231 7.15 -9.46 10.49
N ARG A 232 8.13 -10.29 10.12
CA ARG A 232 8.11 -11.74 10.33
C ARG A 232 8.42 -12.13 11.77
N SER A 233 9.15 -11.31 12.53
CA SER A 233 9.65 -11.66 13.89
C SER A 233 8.55 -11.95 14.90
N GLY A 234 7.35 -11.36 14.74
CA GLY A 234 6.25 -11.46 15.70
C GLY A 234 6.46 -10.70 17.01
N ASN A 235 7.53 -9.93 17.09
CA ASN A 235 7.77 -9.08 18.24
C ASN A 235 7.03 -7.75 18.08
N GLU A 236 5.91 -7.60 18.78
CA GLU A 236 5.04 -6.42 18.68
C GLU A 236 5.79 -5.12 18.96
N ALA A 237 6.67 -5.11 19.96
CA ALA A 237 7.45 -3.92 20.32
C ALA A 237 8.41 -3.50 19.20
N ILE A 238 9.09 -4.47 18.56
CA ILE A 238 10.02 -4.20 17.45
C ILE A 238 9.25 -3.74 16.21
N VAL A 239 8.13 -4.38 15.89
CA VAL A 239 7.27 -3.97 14.77
C VAL A 239 6.70 -2.57 15.01
N TYR A 240 6.24 -2.28 16.23
CA TYR A 240 5.75 -0.95 16.61
C TYR A 240 6.83 0.12 16.44
N GLN A 241 8.07 -0.16 16.89
CA GLN A 241 9.19 0.77 16.71
C GLN A 241 9.51 1.00 15.23
N LEU A 242 9.50 -0.04 14.41
CA LEU A 242 9.68 0.08 12.96
C LEU A 242 8.60 0.96 12.35
N LEU A 243 7.31 0.69 12.65
CA LEU A 243 6.19 1.48 12.16
C LEU A 243 6.33 2.95 12.57
N SER A 244 6.63 3.22 13.84
CA SER A 244 6.84 4.58 14.35
C SER A 244 7.94 5.30 13.58
N SER A 245 9.08 4.65 13.36
CA SER A 245 10.20 5.25 12.62
C SER A 245 9.83 5.52 11.15
N LEU A 246 9.24 4.54 10.49
CA LEU A 246 8.81 4.66 9.07
C LEU A 246 7.83 5.80 8.85
N LEU A 247 6.85 5.94 9.75
CA LEU A 247 5.80 6.94 9.61
C LEU A 247 6.31 8.36 9.96
N ILE A 248 7.22 8.48 10.93
CA ILE A 248 7.82 9.79 11.30
C ILE A 248 8.82 10.27 10.23
N GLU A 249 9.57 9.38 9.59
CA GLU A 249 10.50 9.75 8.52
C GLU A 249 9.80 10.47 7.36
N GLU A 250 8.52 10.23 7.14
CA GLU A 250 7.73 10.86 6.08
C GLU A 250 7.50 12.36 6.32
N ILE A 251 7.62 12.85 7.58
CA ILE A 251 7.50 14.28 7.90
C ILE A 251 8.81 15.02 7.61
N ILE A 252 9.93 14.30 7.71
CA ILE A 252 11.28 14.91 7.71
C ILE A 252 11.88 14.89 6.29
N SER A 253 11.31 14.09 5.38
CA SER A 253 11.75 13.92 4.00
C SER A 253 11.06 14.86 3.03
#